data_a92087a876d72b3d750eb7d150ec91e1
#
_entry.id   a92087a876d72b3d750eb7d150ec91e1
#
_cell.length_a   1.000
_cell.length_b   1.000
_cell.length_c   1.000
_cell.angle_alpha   90.00
_cell.angle_beta   90.00
_cell.angle_gamma   90.00
#
_symmetry.space_group_name_H-M   'P 1'
#
loop_
_entity.id
_entity.type
_entity.pdbx_description
1 polymer ?
#
loop_
_entity_poly.entity_id
_entity_poly.type
_entity_poly.pdbx_seq_one_letter_code
_entity_poly.pdbx_strand_id
1 'polypeptide(L)'
;MAEATGNATYTNAAILSANWIQNQNLNSAYLVLDTVDADSCSTSPATELFTYNSGKYIEGLSVLAAITGNAQWTNLMTNIVNAAVKSTVWQGTNGIITEGADTTANNDAVGFKGML
;
A
#
# COMPACT_ATOMS: atom_id res chain seq x y z
N MET A 1 2.63 -4.13 -16.68
CA MET A 1 2.63 -3.59 -18.07
C MET A 1 3.92 -2.82 -18.38
N ALA A 2 4.34 -1.83 -17.57
CA ALA A 2 5.57 -1.07 -17.82
C ALA A 2 6.81 -1.97 -17.95
N GLU A 3 7.04 -2.86 -16.99
CA GLU A 3 8.14 -3.82 -17.00
C GLU A 3 8.08 -4.78 -18.21
N ALA A 4 6.89 -5.34 -18.48
CA ALA A 4 6.71 -6.34 -19.53
C ALA A 4 6.86 -5.78 -20.96
N THR A 5 6.59 -4.49 -21.14
CA THR A 5 6.57 -3.87 -22.49
C THR A 5 7.71 -2.90 -22.74
N GLY A 6 8.36 -2.40 -21.70
CA GLY A 6 9.32 -1.30 -21.78
C GLY A 6 8.73 0.02 -22.29
N ASN A 7 7.40 0.13 -22.37
CA ASN A 7 6.74 1.30 -22.92
C ASN A 7 6.63 2.42 -21.88
N ALA A 8 7.23 3.58 -22.20
CA ALA A 8 7.26 4.75 -21.34
C ALA A 8 5.87 5.27 -20.93
N THR A 9 4.83 5.07 -21.74
CA THR A 9 3.46 5.47 -21.39
C THR A 9 2.99 4.76 -20.13
N TYR A 10 3.25 3.46 -20.00
CA TYR A 10 2.88 2.72 -18.79
C TYR A 10 3.73 3.09 -17.59
N THR A 11 5.03 3.37 -17.79
CA THR A 11 5.90 3.85 -16.72
C THR A 11 5.43 5.20 -16.19
N ASN A 12 5.10 6.14 -17.06
CA ASN A 12 4.61 7.46 -16.68
C ASN A 12 3.27 7.37 -15.93
N ALA A 13 2.34 6.54 -16.41
CA ALA A 13 1.07 6.30 -15.72
C ALA A 13 1.27 5.69 -14.32
N ALA A 14 2.20 4.74 -14.18
CA ALA A 14 2.54 4.15 -12.89
C ALA A 14 3.15 5.16 -11.92
N ILE A 15 4.02 6.06 -12.40
CA ILE A 15 4.60 7.14 -11.60
C ILE A 15 3.51 8.09 -11.10
N LEU A 16 2.58 8.49 -11.97
CA LEU A 16 1.44 9.35 -11.58
C LEU A 16 0.58 8.69 -10.51
N SER A 17 0.25 7.42 -10.68
CA SER A 17 -0.53 6.64 -9.71
C SER A 17 0.20 6.50 -8.38
N ALA A 18 1.50 6.19 -8.39
CA ALA A 18 2.30 6.06 -7.19
C ALA A 18 2.38 7.39 -6.41
N ASN A 19 2.61 8.50 -7.11
CA ASN A 19 2.61 9.83 -6.48
C ASN A 19 1.24 10.18 -5.90
N TRP A 20 0.15 9.82 -6.58
CA TRP A 20 -1.19 10.06 -6.09
C TRP A 20 -1.46 9.29 -4.80
N ILE A 21 -1.13 7.99 -4.74
CA ILE A 21 -1.25 7.18 -3.53
C ILE A 21 -0.42 7.77 -2.40
N GLN A 22 0.82 8.17 -2.67
CA GLN A 22 1.69 8.80 -1.66
C GLN A 22 1.05 10.05 -1.05
N ASN A 23 0.42 10.88 -1.88
CA ASN A 23 -0.10 12.17 -1.46
C ASN A 23 -1.51 12.11 -0.85
N GLN A 24 -2.32 11.13 -1.26
CA GLN A 24 -3.73 11.07 -0.89
C GLN A 24 -4.04 9.92 0.07
N ASN A 25 -3.44 8.76 -0.12
CA ASN A 25 -3.80 7.55 0.62
C ASN A 25 -2.75 7.08 1.63
N LEU A 26 -1.56 7.68 1.66
CA LEU A 26 -0.54 7.30 2.64
C LEU A 26 -0.70 8.16 3.89
N ASN A 27 -0.91 7.54 5.04
CA ASN A 27 -0.98 8.26 6.31
C ASN A 27 0.42 8.62 6.85
N SER A 28 0.46 9.42 7.92
CA SER A 28 1.71 9.85 8.56
C SER A 28 2.53 8.70 9.17
N ALA A 29 1.94 7.53 9.37
CA ALA A 29 2.61 6.33 9.83
C ALA A 29 3.10 5.42 8.68
N TYR A 30 3.06 5.88 7.45
CA TYR A 30 3.41 5.14 6.24
C TYR A 30 2.57 3.87 6.02
N LEU A 31 1.29 3.90 6.40
CA LEU A 31 0.33 2.85 6.07
C LEU A 31 -0.67 3.35 5.03
N VAL A 32 -1.00 2.52 4.07
CA VAL A 32 -1.92 2.88 2.99
C VAL A 32 -3.36 2.74 3.46
N LEU A 33 -4.14 3.83 3.37
CA LEU A 33 -5.56 3.87 3.68
C LEU A 33 -6.38 3.18 2.58
N ASP A 34 -7.57 2.69 2.93
CA ASP A 34 -8.39 1.91 2.01
C ASP A 34 -9.07 2.79 0.95
N THR A 35 -9.66 3.90 1.35
CA THR A 35 -10.49 4.70 0.45
C THR A 35 -10.18 6.20 0.50
N VAL A 36 -10.57 6.87 -0.59
CA VAL A 36 -10.65 8.33 -0.70
C VAL A 36 -12.05 8.68 -1.18
N ASP A 37 -12.67 9.66 -0.58
CA ASP A 37 -13.93 10.21 -1.08
C ASP A 37 -13.71 10.92 -2.41
N ALA A 38 -14.46 10.52 -3.44
CA ALA A 38 -14.25 11.00 -4.80
C ALA A 38 -14.65 12.47 -5.00
N ASP A 39 -15.60 12.97 -4.21
CA ASP A 39 -16.13 14.32 -4.36
C ASP A 39 -15.26 15.34 -3.61
N SER A 40 -14.81 14.99 -2.42
CA SER A 40 -14.03 15.88 -1.55
C SER A 40 -12.52 15.60 -1.56
N CYS A 41 -12.08 14.50 -2.12
CA CYS A 41 -10.71 13.98 -2.01
C CYS A 41 -10.26 13.79 -0.55
N SER A 42 -11.21 13.61 0.36
CA SER A 42 -10.93 13.42 1.78
C SER A 42 -10.68 11.95 2.10
N THR A 43 -9.65 11.69 2.89
CA THR A 43 -9.39 10.37 3.48
C THR A 43 -10.10 10.17 4.81
N SER A 44 -10.77 11.21 5.34
CA SER A 44 -11.64 11.13 6.50
C SER A 44 -13.07 10.81 6.03
N PRO A 45 -13.73 9.76 6.53
CA PRO A 45 -13.44 8.98 7.71
C PRO A 45 -12.77 7.61 7.45
N ALA A 46 -12.14 7.38 6.30
CA ALA A 46 -11.54 6.10 5.97
C ALA A 46 -10.32 5.81 6.86
N THR A 47 -10.58 5.31 8.06
CA THR A 47 -9.54 4.91 9.02
C THR A 47 -9.17 3.43 8.92
N GLU A 48 -9.83 2.70 8.02
CA GLU A 48 -9.56 1.28 7.82
C GLU A 48 -8.20 1.07 7.17
N LEU A 49 -7.44 0.15 7.75
CA LEU A 49 -6.09 -0.18 7.34
C LEU A 49 -6.04 -1.69 7.06
N PHE A 50 -6.10 -2.03 5.77
CA PHE A 50 -5.96 -3.42 5.34
C PHE A 50 -4.55 -3.67 4.81
N THR A 51 -4.00 -4.83 5.15
CA THR A 51 -2.62 -5.22 4.79
C THR A 51 -2.42 -5.23 3.28
N TYR A 52 -3.41 -5.67 2.50
CA TYR A 52 -3.31 -5.78 1.04
C TYR A 52 -3.02 -4.44 0.34
N ASN A 53 -3.54 -3.32 0.86
CA ASN A 53 -3.30 -2.00 0.28
C ASN A 53 -1.82 -1.64 0.34
N SER A 54 -1.20 -1.81 1.51
CA SER A 54 0.24 -1.58 1.67
C SER A 54 1.08 -2.59 0.88
N GLY A 55 0.70 -3.87 0.87
CA GLY A 55 1.37 -4.91 0.11
C GLY A 55 1.40 -4.64 -1.40
N LYS A 56 0.26 -4.28 -1.97
CA LYS A 56 0.17 -3.92 -3.40
C LYS A 56 0.95 -2.66 -3.75
N TYR A 57 0.97 -1.70 -2.84
CA TYR A 57 1.76 -0.49 -3.06
C TYR A 57 3.27 -0.78 -3.00
N ILE A 58 3.72 -1.60 -2.05
CA ILE A 58 5.12 -2.07 -1.97
C ILE A 58 5.53 -2.77 -3.27
N GLU A 59 4.70 -3.68 -3.79
CA GLU A 59 4.93 -4.37 -5.06
C GLU A 59 5.11 -3.36 -6.21
N GLY A 60 4.19 -2.41 -6.34
CA GLY A 60 4.26 -1.36 -7.37
C GLY A 60 5.51 -0.49 -7.27
N LEU A 61 5.89 -0.09 -6.05
CA LEU A 61 7.09 0.71 -5.80
C LEU A 61 8.38 -0.07 -6.12
N SER A 62 8.43 -1.38 -5.85
CA SER A 62 9.58 -2.23 -6.18
C SER A 62 9.83 -2.28 -7.68
N VAL A 63 8.74 -2.43 -8.46
CA VAL A 63 8.81 -2.40 -9.93
C VAL A 63 9.26 -1.02 -10.43
N LEU A 64 8.69 0.06 -9.90
CA LEU A 64 9.10 1.42 -10.26
C LEU A 64 10.58 1.68 -9.94
N ALA A 65 11.06 1.24 -8.79
CA ALA A 65 12.48 1.34 -8.44
C ALA A 65 13.36 0.60 -9.46
N ALA A 66 12.98 -0.61 -9.84
CA ALA A 66 13.74 -1.43 -10.78
C ALA A 66 13.79 -0.80 -12.19
N ILE A 67 12.66 -0.32 -12.72
CA ILE A 67 12.60 0.20 -14.10
C ILE A 67 13.11 1.63 -14.25
N THR A 68 13.07 2.44 -13.16
CA THR A 68 13.48 3.86 -13.23
C THR A 68 14.87 4.12 -12.65
N GLY A 69 15.37 3.23 -11.78
CA GLY A 69 16.60 3.45 -11.01
C GLY A 69 16.49 4.61 -10.00
N ASN A 70 15.28 5.14 -9.75
CA ASN A 70 15.09 6.28 -8.86
C ASN A 70 14.98 5.84 -7.40
N ALA A 71 15.94 6.26 -6.60
CA ALA A 71 16.03 5.94 -5.16
C ALA A 71 14.80 6.41 -4.34
N GLN A 72 14.03 7.37 -4.84
CA GLN A 72 12.78 7.80 -4.19
C GLN A 72 11.84 6.61 -3.94
N TRP A 73 11.68 5.73 -4.92
CA TRP A 73 10.78 4.59 -4.83
C TRP A 73 11.27 3.55 -3.84
N THR A 74 12.58 3.28 -3.84
CA THR A 74 13.21 2.37 -2.85
C THR A 74 13.05 2.91 -1.43
N ASN A 75 13.30 4.20 -1.22
CA ASN A 75 13.17 4.82 0.10
C ASN A 75 11.72 4.78 0.60
N LEU A 76 10.76 5.13 -0.27
CA LEU A 76 9.34 5.09 0.08
C LEU A 76 8.89 3.66 0.41
N MET A 77 9.24 2.69 -0.42
CA MET A 77 8.98 1.28 -0.18
C MET A 77 9.54 0.82 1.18
N THR A 78 10.80 1.17 1.48
CA THR A 78 11.44 0.80 2.74
C THR A 78 10.71 1.38 3.95
N ASN A 79 10.24 2.63 3.86
CA ASN A 79 9.47 3.25 4.94
C ASN A 79 8.15 2.51 5.18
N ILE A 80 7.44 2.12 4.10
CA ILE A 80 6.18 1.38 4.21
C ILE A 80 6.41 -0.03 4.78
N VAL A 81 7.43 -0.75 4.33
CA VAL A 81 7.80 -2.06 4.88
C VAL A 81 8.11 -1.95 6.37
N ASN A 82 8.94 -0.97 6.77
CA ASN A 82 9.27 -0.76 8.17
C ASN A 82 8.05 -0.39 9.03
N ALA A 83 7.08 0.33 8.47
CA ALA A 83 5.83 0.64 9.14
C ALA A 83 4.96 -0.61 9.28
N ALA A 84 4.82 -1.39 8.22
CA ALA A 84 4.01 -2.60 8.19
C ALA A 84 4.48 -3.63 9.22
N VAL A 85 5.79 -3.92 9.28
CA VAL A 85 6.34 -4.90 10.23
C VAL A 85 6.29 -4.46 11.70
N LYS A 86 6.03 -3.18 11.95
CA LYS A 86 5.90 -2.61 13.31
C LYS A 86 4.45 -2.27 13.66
N SER A 87 3.53 -2.41 12.72
CA SER A 87 2.15 -2.00 12.91
C SER A 87 1.44 -2.87 13.94
N THR A 88 1.04 -2.26 15.04
CA THR A 88 0.21 -2.92 16.07
C THR A 88 -1.26 -3.06 15.64
N VAL A 89 -1.65 -2.41 14.56
CA VAL A 89 -3.00 -2.53 13.98
C VAL A 89 -3.21 -3.92 13.38
N TRP A 90 -2.16 -4.47 12.78
CA TRP A 90 -2.23 -5.77 12.09
C TRP A 90 -1.64 -6.92 12.89
N GLN A 91 -0.80 -6.64 13.88
CA GLN A 91 -0.14 -7.67 14.67
C GLN A 91 -0.89 -7.95 15.96
N GLY A 92 -1.17 -9.23 16.21
CA GLY A 92 -1.57 -9.71 17.51
C GLY A 92 -0.39 -9.73 18.50
N THR A 93 -0.69 -10.01 19.76
CA THR A 93 0.31 -10.06 20.85
C THR A 93 1.42 -11.08 20.62
N ASN A 94 1.20 -12.04 19.74
CA ASN A 94 2.16 -13.09 19.36
C ASN A 94 2.99 -12.72 18.11
N GLY A 95 2.88 -11.49 17.59
CA GLY A 95 3.57 -11.04 16.38
C GLY A 95 2.98 -11.58 15.06
N ILE A 96 1.88 -12.31 15.11
CA ILE A 96 1.22 -12.83 13.91
C ILE A 96 0.31 -11.74 13.35
N ILE A 97 0.35 -11.56 12.02
CA ILE A 97 -0.55 -10.65 11.32
C ILE A 97 -1.97 -11.21 11.35
N THR A 98 -2.89 -10.46 11.96
CA THR A 98 -4.28 -10.86 12.17
C THR A 98 -5.26 -10.11 11.26
N GLU A 99 -4.82 -9.11 10.51
CA GLU A 99 -5.62 -8.20 9.69
C GLU A 99 -6.52 -7.24 10.50
N GLY A 100 -6.66 -7.44 11.80
CA GLY A 100 -7.60 -6.66 12.63
C GLY A 100 -9.07 -6.85 12.24
N ALA A 101 -9.35 -7.77 11.31
CA ALA A 101 -10.68 -8.03 10.80
C ALA A 101 -11.45 -9.00 11.68
N ASP A 102 -12.76 -8.78 11.79
CA ASP A 102 -13.66 -9.74 12.39
C ASP A 102 -13.81 -10.96 11.46
N THR A 103 -13.17 -12.05 11.83
CA THR A 103 -13.18 -13.31 11.07
C THR A 103 -14.57 -13.93 10.96
N THR A 104 -15.54 -13.44 11.72
CA THR A 104 -16.92 -13.94 11.70
C THR A 104 -17.82 -13.20 10.71
N ALA A 105 -17.44 -11.97 10.32
CA ALA A 105 -18.29 -11.09 9.53
C ALA A 105 -17.89 -10.99 8.05
N ASN A 106 -16.61 -11.23 7.70
CA ASN A 106 -16.11 -11.03 6.32
C ASN A 106 -15.03 -12.05 5.97
N ASN A 107 -15.36 -12.97 5.09
CA ASN A 107 -14.42 -13.98 4.61
C ASN A 107 -13.35 -13.41 3.66
N ASP A 108 -13.58 -12.25 3.04
CA ASP A 108 -12.64 -11.64 2.09
C ASP A 108 -11.34 -11.21 2.79
N ALA A 109 -11.45 -10.72 4.02
CA ALA A 109 -10.29 -10.30 4.81
C ALA A 109 -9.29 -11.42 5.13
N VAL A 110 -9.71 -12.67 5.09
CA VAL A 110 -8.82 -13.81 5.38
C VAL A 110 -7.64 -13.89 4.41
N GLY A 111 -7.83 -13.47 3.16
CA GLY A 111 -6.80 -13.46 2.12
C GLY A 111 -5.88 -12.24 2.13
N PHE A 112 -6.26 -11.15 2.77
CA PHE A 112 -5.58 -9.85 2.64
C PHE A 112 -4.12 -9.88 3.12
N LYS A 113 -3.87 -10.50 4.26
CA LYS A 113 -2.51 -10.62 4.84
C LYS A 113 -1.54 -11.41 3.95
N GLY A 114 -2.05 -12.25 3.07
CA GLY A 114 -1.23 -12.99 2.11
C GLY A 114 -0.67 -12.12 0.98
N MET A 115 -1.11 -10.86 0.88
CA MET A 115 -0.65 -9.89 -0.12
C MET A 115 0.34 -8.87 0.47
N LEU A 116 0.61 -8.90 1.76
CA LEU A 116 1.62 -8.10 2.42
C LEU A 116 2.97 -8.82 2.38
#